data_c3f08a7cdb22d40425f75ea37e07b93f
#
_entry.id   c3f08a7cdb22d40425f75ea37e07b93f
#
_cell.length_a   1.000
_cell.length_b   1.000
_cell.length_c   1.000
_cell.angle_alpha   90.00
_cell.angle_beta   90.00
_cell.angle_gamma   90.00
#
_symmetry.space_group_name_H-M   'P 1'
#
loop_
_entity.id
_entity.type
_entity.pdbx_description
1 polymer ?
#
loop_
_entity_poly.entity_id
_entity_poly.type
_entity_poly.pdbx_seq_one_letter_code
_entity_poly.pdbx_strand_id
1 'polypeptide(L)'
;MWLPIIALIVGFCAIYLPNKVTLDARYAEYVGVAVVAGFDSIIGAIRSVIEGRFNDRVFVSGFFTNAVVAALLLYLGTALKIQYIALAITAALVIRIFNNLGFIRRYVVARLFEKRITGEKTFPEP
;
A
#
# COMPACT_ATOMS: atom_id res chain seq x y z
N MET A 1 -12.67 4.28 7.36
CA MET A 1 -11.37 4.66 6.75
C MET A 1 -10.19 4.74 7.73
N TRP A 2 -10.42 4.95 9.03
CA TRP A 2 -9.36 5.06 10.04
C TRP A 2 -8.78 3.71 10.49
N LEU A 3 -9.56 2.63 10.43
CA LEU A 3 -9.16 1.32 10.93
C LEU A 3 -7.87 0.76 10.29
N PRO A 4 -7.67 0.77 8.97
CA PRO A 4 -6.44 0.30 8.34
C PRO A 4 -5.22 1.13 8.70
N ILE A 5 -5.40 2.45 8.84
CA ILE A 5 -4.31 3.37 9.23
C ILE A 5 -3.92 3.12 10.69
N ILE A 6 -4.91 2.96 11.57
CA ILE A 6 -4.68 2.63 12.99
C ILE A 6 -3.97 1.27 13.10
N ALA A 7 -4.45 0.26 12.38
CA ALA A 7 -3.83 -1.07 12.38
C ALA A 7 -2.37 -1.03 11.92
N LEU A 8 -2.06 -0.24 10.88
CA LEU A 8 -0.69 -0.06 10.40
C LEU A 8 0.18 0.64 11.43
N ILE A 9 -0.31 1.74 12.04
CA ILE A 9 0.42 2.49 13.07
C ILE A 9 0.67 1.59 14.29
N VAL A 10 -0.35 0.86 14.75
CA VAL A 10 -0.22 -0.07 15.87
C VAL A 10 0.77 -1.18 15.56
N GLY A 11 0.70 -1.78 14.36
CA GLY A 11 1.65 -2.82 13.91
C GLY A 11 3.08 -2.29 13.82
N PHE A 12 3.27 -1.09 13.27
CA PHE A 12 4.57 -0.44 13.21
C PHE A 12 5.12 -0.11 14.61
N CYS A 13 4.29 0.46 15.48
CA CYS A 13 4.68 0.76 16.86
C CYS A 13 4.98 -0.51 17.66
N ALA A 14 4.22 -1.58 17.47
CA ALA A 14 4.44 -2.86 18.14
C ALA A 14 5.79 -3.50 17.80
N ILE A 15 6.29 -3.25 16.58
CA ILE A 15 7.61 -3.74 16.13
C ILE A 15 8.72 -2.78 16.54
N TYR A 16 8.47 -1.47 16.52
CA TYR A 16 9.50 -0.45 16.73
C TYR A 16 9.75 -0.10 18.19
N LEU A 17 8.69 -0.09 19.04
CA LEU A 17 8.78 0.32 20.45
C LEU A 17 9.54 -0.68 21.36
N PRO A 18 9.43 -2.02 21.22
CA PRO A 18 10.30 -2.89 21.96
C PRO A 18 11.67 -2.93 21.28
N ASN A 19 12.62 -2.13 21.76
CA ASN A 19 14.04 -2.12 21.36
C ASN A 19 14.76 -3.48 21.48
N LYS A 20 14.02 -4.59 21.57
CA LYS A 20 14.53 -5.96 21.81
C LYS A 20 13.99 -7.01 20.86
N VAL A 21 13.20 -6.65 19.85
CA VAL A 21 12.80 -7.65 18.84
C VAL A 21 13.94 -7.80 17.83
N THR A 22 14.91 -8.61 18.19
CA THR A 22 15.83 -9.18 17.20
C THR A 22 15.02 -10.17 16.37
N LEU A 23 14.52 -9.73 15.21
CA LEU A 23 13.91 -10.65 14.26
C LEU A 23 14.97 -11.66 13.83
N ASP A 24 14.72 -12.95 14.09
CA ASP A 24 15.52 -14.02 13.50
C ASP A 24 15.55 -13.82 11.98
N ALA A 25 16.71 -13.92 11.37
CA ALA A 25 16.91 -13.74 9.93
C ALA A 25 15.91 -14.54 9.07
N ARG A 26 15.43 -15.68 9.60
CA ARG A 26 14.39 -16.50 8.96
C ARG A 26 13.06 -15.78 8.78
N TYR A 27 12.69 -14.92 9.71
CA TYR A 27 11.39 -14.20 9.68
C TYR A 27 11.52 -12.82 9.05
N ALA A 28 12.72 -12.28 8.91
CA ALA A 28 12.95 -10.94 8.37
C ALA A 28 12.38 -10.76 6.96
N GLU A 29 12.52 -11.77 6.09
CA GLU A 29 11.95 -11.73 4.74
C GLU A 29 10.41 -11.72 4.74
N TYR A 30 9.78 -12.54 5.62
CA TYR A 30 8.32 -12.57 5.76
C TYR A 30 7.78 -11.23 6.25
N VAL A 31 8.43 -10.64 7.24
CA VAL A 31 8.05 -9.33 7.77
C VAL A 31 8.24 -8.25 6.72
N GLY A 32 9.36 -8.27 5.98
CA GLY A 32 9.62 -7.32 4.91
C GLY A 32 8.55 -7.36 3.81
N VAL A 33 8.23 -8.55 3.32
CA VAL A 33 7.17 -8.75 2.31
C VAL A 33 5.81 -8.32 2.85
N ALA A 34 5.49 -8.66 4.12
CA ALA A 34 4.23 -8.29 4.76
C ALA A 34 4.08 -6.76 4.88
N VAL A 35 5.14 -6.05 5.25
CA VAL A 35 5.15 -4.59 5.33
C VAL A 35 4.89 -3.97 3.96
N VAL A 36 5.58 -4.42 2.92
CA VAL A 36 5.37 -3.90 1.56
C VAL A 36 3.97 -4.23 1.04
N ALA A 37 3.44 -5.42 1.33
CA ALA A 37 2.06 -5.79 0.99
C ALA A 37 1.02 -4.90 1.70
N GLY A 38 1.30 -4.53 2.96
CA GLY A 38 0.50 -3.56 3.71
C GLY A 38 0.48 -2.18 3.03
N PHE A 39 1.64 -1.67 2.63
CA PHE A 39 1.73 -0.41 1.88
C PHE A 39 1.00 -0.46 0.55
N ASP A 40 1.17 -1.55 -0.23
CA ASP A 40 0.45 -1.73 -1.49
C ASP A 40 -1.07 -1.64 -1.29
N SER A 41 -1.59 -2.31 -0.26
CA SER A 41 -3.01 -2.29 0.06
C SER A 41 -3.51 -0.89 0.43
N ILE A 42 -2.75 -0.12 1.21
CA ILE A 42 -3.12 1.24 1.59
C ILE A 42 -3.14 2.18 0.38
N ILE A 43 -2.09 2.14 -0.44
CA ILE A 43 -2.02 2.97 -1.65
C ILE A 43 -3.13 2.61 -2.64
N GLY A 44 -3.45 1.31 -2.77
CA GLY A 44 -4.59 0.82 -3.55
C GLY A 44 -5.94 1.31 -3.01
N ALA A 45 -6.10 1.35 -1.68
CA ALA A 45 -7.30 1.89 -1.03
C ALA A 45 -7.46 3.39 -1.29
N ILE A 46 -6.38 4.18 -1.16
CA ILE A 46 -6.40 5.63 -1.48
C ILE A 46 -6.84 5.85 -2.92
N ARG A 47 -6.30 5.10 -3.87
CA ARG A 47 -6.73 5.16 -5.26
C ARG A 47 -8.23 4.85 -5.41
N SER A 48 -8.72 3.79 -4.78
CA SER A 48 -10.12 3.37 -4.82
C SER A 48 -11.07 4.42 -4.26
N VAL A 49 -10.65 5.13 -3.19
CA VAL A 49 -11.38 6.28 -2.63
C VAL A 49 -11.46 7.42 -3.65
N ILE A 50 -10.35 7.75 -4.29
CA ILE A 50 -10.27 8.80 -5.33
C ILE A 50 -11.19 8.48 -6.51
N GLU A 51 -11.24 7.21 -6.91
CA GLU A 51 -12.11 6.72 -7.99
C GLU A 51 -13.60 6.61 -7.57
N GLY A 52 -13.94 6.88 -6.30
CA GLY A 52 -15.31 6.79 -5.78
C GLY A 52 -15.86 5.37 -5.67
N ARG A 53 -14.98 4.36 -5.70
CA ARG A 53 -15.34 2.93 -5.71
C ARG A 53 -14.90 2.20 -4.43
N PHE A 54 -14.52 2.93 -3.39
CA PHE A 54 -14.04 2.32 -2.16
C PHE A 54 -15.15 1.54 -1.45
N ASN A 55 -14.84 0.30 -1.10
CA ASN A 55 -15.71 -0.57 -0.31
C ASN A 55 -14.89 -1.26 0.78
N ASP A 56 -15.26 -1.06 2.02
CA ASP A 56 -14.54 -1.59 3.19
C ASP A 56 -14.40 -3.12 3.15
N ARG A 57 -15.45 -3.84 2.72
CA ARG A 57 -15.42 -5.31 2.65
C ARG A 57 -14.46 -5.80 1.57
N VAL A 58 -14.47 -5.14 0.41
CA VAL A 58 -13.57 -5.45 -0.70
C VAL A 58 -12.13 -5.13 -0.30
N PHE A 59 -11.91 -4.01 0.40
CA PHE A 59 -10.59 -3.65 0.90
C PHE A 59 -10.05 -4.69 1.89
N VAL A 60 -10.82 -5.03 2.92
CA VAL A 60 -10.39 -5.99 3.96
C VAL A 60 -10.14 -7.36 3.35
N SER A 61 -11.06 -7.87 2.52
CA SER A 61 -10.87 -9.17 1.85
C SER A 61 -9.64 -9.16 0.93
N GLY A 62 -9.45 -8.11 0.15
CA GLY A 62 -8.29 -7.96 -0.75
C GLY A 62 -6.97 -7.88 0.02
N PHE A 63 -6.94 -7.14 1.15
CA PHE A 63 -5.77 -7.05 2.01
C PHE A 63 -5.35 -8.44 2.53
N PHE A 64 -6.29 -9.19 3.11
CA PHE A 64 -6.00 -10.53 3.62
C PHE A 64 -5.63 -11.51 2.51
N THR A 65 -6.34 -11.48 1.40
CA THR A 65 -6.02 -12.35 0.25
C THR A 65 -4.60 -12.08 -0.27
N ASN A 66 -4.23 -10.82 -0.45
CA ASN A 66 -2.88 -10.45 -0.91
C ASN A 66 -1.81 -10.88 0.10
N ALA A 67 -2.05 -10.69 1.40
CA ALA A 67 -1.12 -11.11 2.45
C ALA A 67 -0.94 -12.63 2.47
N VAL A 68 -2.02 -13.40 2.39
CA VAL A 68 -1.97 -14.87 2.36
C VAL A 68 -1.26 -15.37 1.11
N VAL A 69 -1.58 -14.83 -0.07
CA VAL A 69 -0.94 -15.22 -1.33
C VAL A 69 0.55 -14.90 -1.30
N ALA A 70 0.94 -13.71 -0.82
CA ALA A 70 2.35 -13.34 -0.69
C ALA A 70 3.11 -14.28 0.26
N ALA A 71 2.50 -14.62 1.41
CA ALA A 71 3.09 -15.55 2.37
C ALA A 71 3.22 -16.97 1.80
N LEU A 72 2.20 -17.46 1.08
CA LEU A 72 2.24 -18.77 0.42
C LEU A 72 3.30 -18.82 -0.67
N LEU A 73 3.40 -17.79 -1.51
CA LEU A 73 4.43 -17.70 -2.55
C LEU A 73 5.83 -17.68 -1.95
N LEU A 74 6.02 -16.92 -0.86
CA LEU A 74 7.30 -16.87 -0.16
C LEU A 74 7.64 -18.23 0.46
N TYR A 75 6.67 -18.90 1.10
CA TYR A 75 6.84 -20.23 1.65
C TYR A 75 7.20 -21.26 0.58
N LEU A 76 6.44 -21.30 -0.53
CA LEU A 76 6.71 -22.20 -1.64
C LEU A 76 8.07 -21.92 -2.28
N GLY A 77 8.40 -20.66 -2.49
CA GLY A 77 9.68 -20.28 -3.05
C GLY A 77 10.87 -20.70 -2.19
N THR A 78 10.77 -20.51 -0.86
CA THR A 78 11.77 -20.98 0.10
C THR A 78 11.85 -22.52 0.16
N ALA A 79 10.72 -23.20 0.14
CA ALA A 79 10.67 -24.67 0.13
C ALA A 79 11.29 -25.27 -1.15
N LEU A 80 11.06 -24.62 -2.29
CA LEU A 80 11.64 -25.00 -3.59
C LEU A 80 13.08 -24.49 -3.79
N LYS A 81 13.64 -23.79 -2.78
CA LYS A 81 15.00 -23.19 -2.83
C LYS A 81 15.16 -22.19 -3.99
N ILE A 82 14.07 -21.48 -4.34
CA ILE A 82 14.12 -20.41 -5.34
C ILE A 82 14.85 -19.22 -4.73
N GLN A 83 16.04 -18.95 -5.24
CA GLN A 83 16.85 -17.85 -4.77
C GLN A 83 16.16 -16.50 -5.06
N TYR A 84 16.17 -15.60 -4.09
CA TYR A 84 15.61 -14.25 -4.21
C TYR A 84 14.08 -14.17 -4.40
N ILE A 85 13.30 -15.17 -4.03
CA ILE A 85 11.83 -15.14 -4.15
C ILE A 85 11.21 -13.96 -3.42
N ALA A 86 11.69 -13.62 -2.22
CA ALA A 86 11.24 -12.47 -1.46
C ALA A 86 11.43 -11.15 -2.24
N LEU A 87 12.58 -11.01 -2.92
CA LEU A 87 12.86 -9.85 -3.75
C LEU A 87 11.91 -9.76 -4.95
N ALA A 88 11.62 -10.88 -5.61
CA ALA A 88 10.69 -10.93 -6.74
C ALA A 88 9.26 -10.53 -6.33
N ILE A 89 8.77 -11.04 -5.19
CA ILE A 89 7.45 -10.69 -4.66
C ILE A 89 7.42 -9.20 -4.28
N THR A 90 8.45 -8.72 -3.59
CA THR A 90 8.58 -7.31 -3.22
C THR A 90 8.60 -6.41 -4.45
N ALA A 91 9.34 -6.76 -5.49
CA ALA A 91 9.40 -6.00 -6.74
C ALA A 91 8.01 -5.90 -7.40
N ALA A 92 7.24 -6.99 -7.44
CA ALA A 92 5.88 -6.99 -7.98
C ALA A 92 4.94 -6.06 -7.20
N LEU A 93 5.02 -6.07 -5.86
CA LEU A 93 4.24 -5.17 -5.00
C LEU A 93 4.66 -3.70 -5.19
N VAL A 94 5.96 -3.42 -5.26
CA VAL A 94 6.51 -2.07 -5.47
C VAL A 94 6.06 -1.50 -6.82
N ILE A 95 6.05 -2.28 -7.90
CA ILE A 95 5.51 -1.86 -9.21
C ILE A 95 4.05 -1.44 -9.08
N ARG A 96 3.22 -2.20 -8.35
CA ARG A 96 1.82 -1.85 -8.11
C ARG A 96 1.68 -0.55 -7.31
N ILE A 97 2.50 -0.36 -6.28
CA ILE A 97 2.56 0.87 -5.49
C ILE A 97 2.85 2.06 -6.40
N PHE A 98 3.89 2.00 -7.24
CA PHE A 98 4.24 3.09 -8.15
C PHE A 98 3.14 3.37 -9.18
N ASN A 99 2.49 2.35 -9.72
CA ASN A 99 1.37 2.52 -10.65
C ASN A 99 0.19 3.24 -9.98
N ASN A 100 -0.17 2.86 -8.76
CA ASN A 100 -1.23 3.51 -7.99
C ASN A 100 -0.84 4.95 -7.62
N LEU A 101 0.41 5.17 -7.20
CA LEU A 101 0.93 6.50 -6.88
C LEU A 101 0.93 7.42 -8.11
N GLY A 102 1.29 6.89 -9.29
CA GLY A 102 1.23 7.61 -10.55
C GLY A 102 -0.18 8.08 -10.91
N PHE A 103 -1.19 7.25 -10.62
CA PHE A 103 -2.59 7.64 -10.78
C PHE A 103 -2.99 8.75 -9.80
N ILE A 104 -2.70 8.56 -8.50
CA ILE A 104 -3.00 9.53 -7.44
C ILE A 104 -2.37 10.89 -7.77
N ARG A 105 -1.10 10.90 -8.16
CA ARG A 105 -0.40 12.13 -8.55
C ARG A 105 -1.10 12.85 -9.70
N ARG A 106 -1.46 12.14 -10.77
CA ARG A 106 -2.16 12.74 -11.92
C ARG A 106 -3.50 13.33 -11.52
N TYR A 107 -4.25 12.64 -10.68
CA TYR A 107 -5.54 13.12 -10.18
C TYR A 107 -5.39 14.39 -9.33
N VAL A 108 -4.45 14.41 -8.39
CA VAL A 108 -4.20 15.58 -7.53
C VAL A 108 -3.78 16.78 -8.37
N VAL A 109 -2.86 16.59 -9.31
CA VAL A 109 -2.40 17.66 -10.21
C VAL A 109 -3.55 18.20 -11.05
N ALA A 110 -4.38 17.34 -11.66
CA ALA A 110 -5.53 17.76 -12.44
C ALA A 110 -6.52 18.60 -11.62
N ARG A 111 -6.83 18.17 -10.40
CA ARG A 111 -7.72 18.91 -9.47
C ARG A 111 -7.16 20.28 -9.06
N LEU A 112 -5.84 20.36 -8.85
CA LEU A 112 -5.19 21.64 -8.51
C LEU A 112 -5.26 22.65 -9.67
N PHE A 113 -5.07 22.18 -10.91
CA PHE A 113 -5.18 23.02 -12.09
C PHE A 113 -6.61 23.45 -12.38
N GLU A 114 -7.59 22.56 -12.24
CA GLU A 114 -9.01 22.87 -12.39
C GLU A 114 -9.44 23.97 -11.40
N LYS A 115 -9.04 23.85 -10.13
CA LYS A 115 -9.34 24.84 -9.09
C LYS A 115 -8.70 26.21 -9.40
N ARG A 116 -7.53 26.24 -10.01
CA ARG A 116 -6.85 27.48 -10.41
C ARG A 116 -7.60 28.19 -11.55
N ILE A 117 -8.06 27.45 -12.55
CA ILE A 117 -8.80 27.99 -13.69
C ILE A 117 -10.19 28.51 -13.27
N THR A 118 -10.86 27.80 -12.36
CA THR A 118 -12.19 28.21 -11.86
C THR A 118 -12.10 29.41 -10.92
N GLY A 119 -11.02 29.54 -10.13
CA GLY A 119 -10.78 30.68 -9.26
C GLY A 119 -10.40 31.97 -9.99
N GLU A 120 -9.90 31.88 -11.23
CA GLU A 120 -9.52 33.03 -12.06
C GLU A 120 -10.70 33.61 -12.86
N LYS A 121 -11.84 32.92 -12.92
CA LYS A 121 -13.03 33.35 -13.65
C LYS A 121 -13.98 34.28 -12.86
N THR A 122 -13.60 34.74 -11.69
CA THR A 122 -14.32 35.83 -11.01
C THR A 122 -13.80 37.17 -11.52
N PHE A 123 -14.08 37.49 -12.82
CA PHE A 123 -14.03 38.86 -13.26
C PHE A 123 -15.25 39.59 -12.66
N PRO A 124 -15.09 40.78 -12.07
CA PRO A 124 -16.22 41.60 -11.70
C PRO A 124 -16.97 42.00 -12.97
N GLU A 125 -18.25 41.67 -13.03
CA GLU A 125 -19.09 42.19 -14.07
C GLU A 125 -19.15 43.74 -13.96
N PRO A 126 -19.19 44.46 -15.08
CA PRO A 126 -19.22 45.93 -15.11
C PRO A 126 -20.48 46.53 -14.53
#